data_abdad2993aaf44a89b0cc504c05a5618
#
_entry.id   abdad2993aaf44a89b0cc504c05a5618
#
_cell.length_a   1.000
_cell.length_b   1.000
_cell.length_c   1.000
_cell.angle_alpha   90.00
_cell.angle_beta   90.00
_cell.angle_gamma   90.00
#
_symmetry.space_group_name_H-M   'P 1'
#
loop_
_entity.id
_entity.type
_entity.pdbx_description
1 polymer ?
#
loop_
_entity_poly.entity_id
_entity_poly.type
_entity_poly.pdbx_seq_one_letter_code
_entity_poly.pdbx_strand_id
1 'polypeptide(L)'
;MKLIYGESDVKKLKIRRIIDLSAGLAVSVAFFVIGAFCAVRRWEIGRSSAYVLSALSGGVALSLLVGTIIFYLHHTKLLSFVTQSLSPSKKISGTVTDVYNKPANKDGLMFITALISCDDGIDRYLYLPEGATVPEKGTKKIYYVIHNNYVCGTESEAENE
;
A
#
# COMPACT_ATOMS: atom_id res chain seq x y z
N MET A 1 -12.46 20.78 -6.40
CA MET A 1 -12.14 19.38 -6.05
C MET A 1 -10.65 19.25 -5.77
N LYS A 2 -10.26 18.78 -4.59
CA LYS A 2 -8.86 18.48 -4.23
C LYS A 2 -8.67 16.97 -4.13
N LEU A 3 -7.93 16.38 -5.07
CA LEU A 3 -7.57 14.96 -5.02
C LEU A 3 -6.50 14.73 -3.95
N ILE A 4 -6.54 13.55 -3.30
CA ILE A 4 -5.55 13.13 -2.30
C ILE A 4 -4.26 12.71 -2.99
N TYR A 5 -4.37 12.06 -4.15
CA TYR A 5 -3.24 11.59 -4.96
C TYR A 5 -3.21 12.27 -6.33
N GLY A 6 -2.00 12.46 -6.85
CA GLY A 6 -1.76 13.02 -8.18
C GLY A 6 -1.06 12.04 -9.13
N GLU A 7 -0.94 12.39 -10.40
CA GLU A 7 -0.21 11.59 -11.39
C GLU A 7 1.27 11.38 -11.02
N SER A 8 1.87 12.37 -10.33
CA SER A 8 3.23 12.25 -9.80
C SER A 8 3.39 11.09 -8.82
N ASP A 9 2.35 10.81 -8.02
CA ASP A 9 2.40 9.73 -7.03
C ASP A 9 2.29 8.37 -7.71
N VAL A 10 1.48 8.25 -8.76
CA VAL A 10 1.44 7.04 -9.61
C VAL A 10 2.80 6.76 -10.22
N LYS A 11 3.48 7.79 -10.75
CA LYS A 11 4.81 7.66 -11.36
C LYS A 11 5.85 7.23 -10.33
N LYS A 12 5.86 7.87 -9.15
CA LYS A 12 6.76 7.51 -8.05
C LYS A 12 6.55 6.06 -7.59
N LEU A 13 5.30 5.63 -7.41
CA LEU A 13 4.97 4.27 -7.00
C LEU A 13 5.38 3.23 -8.05
N LYS A 14 5.21 3.51 -9.35
CA LYS A 14 5.68 2.63 -10.43
C LYS A 14 7.20 2.43 -10.38
N ILE A 15 7.94 3.52 -10.24
CA ILE A 15 9.41 3.48 -10.18
C ILE A 15 9.86 2.73 -8.92
N ARG A 16 9.32 3.09 -7.76
CA ARG A 16 9.65 2.44 -6.48
C ARG A 16 9.39 0.94 -6.53
N ARG A 17 8.26 0.49 -7.06
CA ARG A 17 7.93 -0.93 -7.21
C ARG A 17 8.97 -1.69 -8.02
N ILE A 18 9.49 -1.10 -9.12
CA ILE A 18 10.50 -1.72 -9.96
C ILE A 18 11.85 -1.79 -9.21
N ILE A 19 12.23 -0.70 -8.53
CA ILE A 19 13.47 -0.64 -7.76
C ILE A 19 13.46 -1.69 -6.64
N ASP A 20 12.40 -1.73 -5.85
CA ASP A 20 12.29 -2.65 -4.71
C ASP A 20 12.31 -4.11 -5.19
N LEU A 21 11.63 -4.43 -6.31
CA LEU A 21 11.66 -5.76 -6.91
C LEU A 21 13.07 -6.13 -7.40
N SER A 22 13.71 -5.24 -8.15
CA SER A 22 15.04 -5.51 -8.73
C SER A 22 16.11 -5.63 -7.65
N ALA A 23 16.07 -4.77 -6.64
CA ALA A 23 17.00 -4.83 -5.51
C ALA A 23 16.80 -6.12 -4.69
N GLY A 24 15.58 -6.46 -4.35
CA GLY A 24 15.27 -7.68 -3.60
C GLY A 24 15.68 -8.94 -4.33
N LEU A 25 15.42 -9.02 -5.64
CA LEU A 25 15.86 -10.14 -6.47
C LEU A 25 17.40 -10.23 -6.56
N ALA A 26 18.08 -9.10 -6.78
CA ALA A 26 19.54 -9.08 -6.87
C ALA A 26 20.21 -9.57 -5.59
N VAL A 27 19.73 -9.12 -4.42
CA VAL A 27 20.24 -9.57 -3.12
C VAL A 27 19.93 -11.05 -2.89
N SER A 28 18.73 -11.52 -3.22
CA SER A 28 18.36 -12.94 -3.09
C SER A 28 19.26 -13.83 -3.95
N VAL A 29 19.53 -13.45 -5.19
CA VAL A 29 20.43 -14.16 -6.10
C VAL A 29 21.86 -14.17 -5.56
N ALA A 30 22.36 -13.05 -5.03
CA ALA A 30 23.69 -12.98 -4.44
C ALA A 30 23.85 -14.00 -3.28
N PHE A 31 22.89 -14.07 -2.36
CA PHE A 31 22.93 -15.07 -1.28
C PHE A 31 22.83 -16.51 -1.80
N PHE A 32 22.04 -16.76 -2.84
CA PHE A 32 21.95 -18.07 -3.46
C PHE A 32 23.28 -18.49 -4.09
N VAL A 33 23.96 -17.57 -4.79
CA VAL A 33 25.30 -17.81 -5.39
C VAL A 33 26.34 -18.09 -4.31
N ILE A 34 26.33 -17.35 -3.18
CA ILE A 34 27.22 -17.61 -2.04
C ILE A 34 26.98 -19.02 -1.49
N GLY A 35 25.74 -19.42 -1.30
CA GLY A 35 25.40 -20.76 -0.83
C GLY A 35 25.89 -21.86 -1.78
N ALA A 36 25.68 -21.68 -3.08
CA ALA A 36 26.16 -22.62 -4.11
C ALA A 36 27.69 -22.70 -4.14
N PHE A 37 28.36 -21.56 -4.03
CA PHE A 37 29.83 -21.50 -3.96
C PHE A 37 30.38 -22.28 -2.76
N CYS A 38 29.79 -22.09 -1.57
CA CYS A 38 30.15 -22.82 -0.38
C CYS A 38 29.96 -24.37 -0.56
N ALA A 39 28.86 -24.75 -1.20
CA ALA A 39 28.57 -26.16 -1.46
C ALA A 39 29.60 -26.80 -2.40
N VAL A 40 30.02 -26.09 -3.45
CA VAL A 40 31.05 -26.59 -4.41
C VAL A 40 32.41 -26.69 -3.75
N ARG A 41 32.82 -25.70 -2.95
CA ARG A 41 34.12 -25.66 -2.29
C ARG A 41 34.17 -26.39 -0.94
N ARG A 42 33.29 -27.36 -0.72
CA ARG A 42 33.17 -28.14 0.52
C ARG A 42 34.47 -28.82 1.01
N TRP A 43 35.38 -29.13 0.09
CA TRP A 43 36.66 -29.78 0.42
C TRP A 43 37.70 -28.80 0.98
N GLU A 44 37.63 -27.51 0.60
CA GLU A 44 38.51 -26.46 1.05
C GLU A 44 38.05 -25.87 2.40
N ILE A 45 36.73 -25.71 2.57
CA ILE A 45 36.11 -25.05 3.74
C ILE A 45 35.83 -26.04 4.89
N GLY A 46 35.82 -27.35 4.57
CA GLY A 46 35.38 -28.41 5.47
C GLY A 46 33.90 -28.75 5.27
N ARG A 47 33.60 -30.06 5.25
CA ARG A 47 32.27 -30.57 4.91
C ARG A 47 31.16 -30.01 5.75
N SER A 48 31.32 -30.03 7.07
CA SER A 48 30.26 -29.55 7.99
C SER A 48 30.00 -28.04 7.87
N SER A 49 31.07 -27.23 7.79
CA SER A 49 30.98 -25.79 7.64
C SER A 49 30.33 -25.40 6.30
N ALA A 50 30.68 -26.11 5.22
CA ALA A 50 30.09 -25.87 3.89
C ALA A 50 28.57 -26.12 3.87
N TYR A 51 28.10 -27.18 4.52
CA TYR A 51 26.67 -27.48 4.61
C TYR A 51 25.92 -26.44 5.42
N VAL A 52 26.47 -26.03 6.58
CA VAL A 52 25.85 -24.99 7.42
C VAL A 52 25.78 -23.65 6.67
N LEU A 53 26.87 -23.22 6.04
CA LEU A 53 26.90 -21.97 5.28
C LEU A 53 25.95 -21.99 4.08
N SER A 54 25.88 -23.10 3.35
CA SER A 54 24.96 -23.25 2.23
C SER A 54 23.49 -23.21 2.69
N ALA A 55 23.17 -23.91 3.79
CA ALA A 55 21.81 -23.92 4.33
C ALA A 55 21.39 -22.53 4.84
N LEU A 56 22.27 -21.84 5.55
CA LEU A 56 22.02 -20.48 6.03
C LEU A 56 21.82 -19.50 4.86
N SER A 57 22.74 -19.51 3.87
CA SER A 57 22.64 -18.64 2.69
C SER A 57 21.38 -18.91 1.90
N GLY A 58 21.03 -20.19 1.69
CA GLY A 58 19.80 -20.59 1.01
C GLY A 58 18.55 -20.16 1.77
N GLY A 59 18.54 -20.31 3.09
CA GLY A 59 17.44 -19.84 3.96
C GLY A 59 17.24 -18.34 3.89
N VAL A 60 18.32 -17.56 3.94
CA VAL A 60 18.29 -16.10 3.78
C VAL A 60 17.79 -15.71 2.39
N ALA A 61 18.31 -16.36 1.33
CA ALA A 61 17.88 -16.09 -0.04
C ALA A 61 16.37 -16.31 -0.24
N LEU A 62 15.82 -17.41 0.27
CA LEU A 62 14.39 -17.73 0.20
C LEU A 62 13.56 -16.72 1.00
N SER A 63 13.98 -16.36 2.21
CA SER A 63 13.28 -15.38 3.05
C SER A 63 13.21 -14.01 2.36
N LEU A 64 14.31 -13.55 1.76
CA LEU A 64 14.38 -12.32 0.99
C LEU A 64 13.49 -12.38 -0.25
N LEU A 65 13.45 -13.49 -0.96
CA LEU A 65 12.61 -13.69 -2.12
C LEU A 65 11.12 -13.57 -1.75
N VAL A 66 10.71 -14.28 -0.70
CA VAL A 66 9.31 -14.22 -0.20
C VAL A 66 8.95 -12.81 0.25
N GLY A 67 9.82 -12.15 1.02
CA GLY A 67 9.64 -10.76 1.42
C GLY A 67 9.48 -9.82 0.22
N THR A 68 10.34 -9.96 -0.79
CA THR A 68 10.28 -9.17 -2.03
C THR A 68 8.95 -9.35 -2.76
N ILE A 69 8.44 -10.59 -2.86
CA ILE A 69 7.14 -10.88 -3.48
C ILE A 69 6.00 -10.23 -2.69
N ILE A 70 6.01 -10.33 -1.36
CA ILE A 70 4.99 -9.70 -0.51
C ILE A 70 4.97 -8.18 -0.71
N PHE A 71 6.14 -7.52 -0.70
CA PHE A 71 6.25 -6.08 -0.95
C PHE A 71 5.77 -5.70 -2.34
N TYR A 72 6.14 -6.47 -3.36
CA TYR A 72 5.69 -6.25 -4.73
C TYR A 72 4.17 -6.32 -4.86
N LEU A 73 3.52 -7.30 -4.23
CA LEU A 73 2.06 -7.45 -4.23
C LEU A 73 1.39 -6.29 -3.50
N HIS A 74 1.94 -5.85 -2.36
CA HIS A 74 1.43 -4.69 -1.62
C HIS A 74 1.52 -3.41 -2.46
N HIS A 75 2.68 -3.12 -3.07
CA HIS A 75 2.86 -1.95 -3.96
C HIS A 75 1.97 -2.01 -5.20
N THR A 76 1.67 -3.21 -5.72
CA THR A 76 0.76 -3.38 -6.85
C THR A 76 -0.66 -3.01 -6.46
N LYS A 77 -1.14 -3.42 -5.28
CA LYS A 77 -2.46 -3.04 -4.75
C LYS A 77 -2.55 -1.53 -4.52
N LEU A 78 -1.53 -0.94 -3.89
CA LEU A 78 -1.46 0.50 -3.65
C LEU A 78 -1.46 1.28 -4.96
N LEU A 79 -0.69 0.85 -5.95
CA LEU A 79 -0.65 1.48 -7.27
C LEU A 79 -2.01 1.40 -7.97
N SER A 80 -2.70 0.26 -7.92
CA SER A 80 -4.05 0.10 -8.46
C SER A 80 -5.03 1.06 -7.79
N PHE A 81 -5.01 1.14 -6.47
CA PHE A 81 -5.83 2.06 -5.70
C PHE A 81 -5.57 3.53 -6.08
N VAL A 82 -4.30 3.96 -6.10
CA VAL A 82 -3.93 5.35 -6.45
C VAL A 82 -4.31 5.67 -7.89
N THR A 83 -4.15 4.74 -8.82
CA THR A 83 -4.54 4.94 -10.23
C THR A 83 -6.06 5.11 -10.37
N GLN A 84 -6.85 4.30 -9.67
CA GLN A 84 -8.31 4.41 -9.66
C GLN A 84 -8.77 5.73 -8.97
N SER A 85 -8.02 6.19 -7.97
CA SER A 85 -8.32 7.44 -7.25
C SER A 85 -8.23 8.69 -8.12
N LEU A 86 -7.54 8.63 -9.27
CA LEU A 86 -7.49 9.74 -10.22
C LEU A 86 -8.81 9.93 -11.01
N SER A 87 -9.67 8.90 -11.02
CA SER A 87 -10.96 8.95 -11.74
C SER A 87 -12.08 8.52 -10.79
N PRO A 88 -12.57 9.44 -9.93
CA PRO A 88 -13.63 9.13 -8.98
C PRO A 88 -14.91 8.70 -9.70
N SER A 89 -15.56 7.66 -9.17
CA SER A 89 -16.77 7.08 -9.78
C SER A 89 -18.06 7.70 -9.23
N LYS A 90 -18.03 8.23 -8.02
CA LYS A 90 -19.19 8.78 -7.32
C LYS A 90 -18.83 10.03 -6.51
N LYS A 91 -19.83 10.87 -6.30
CA LYS A 91 -19.81 12.02 -5.43
C LYS A 91 -20.81 11.78 -4.29
N ILE A 92 -20.38 11.94 -3.05
CA ILE A 92 -21.19 11.77 -1.85
C ILE A 92 -21.10 13.06 -1.05
N SER A 93 -22.23 13.69 -0.78
CA SER A 93 -22.35 14.85 0.11
C SER A 93 -22.97 14.43 1.43
N GLY A 94 -22.46 14.94 2.54
CA GLY A 94 -23.01 14.65 3.85
C GLY A 94 -22.18 15.22 4.99
N THR A 95 -22.72 15.07 6.19
CA THR A 95 -22.14 15.55 7.45
C THR A 95 -21.45 14.43 8.20
N VAL A 96 -20.22 14.64 8.65
CA VAL A 96 -19.47 13.67 9.43
C VAL A 96 -20.11 13.49 10.80
N THR A 97 -20.59 12.29 11.08
CA THR A 97 -21.22 11.95 12.38
C THR A 97 -20.23 11.36 13.35
N ASP A 98 -19.27 10.56 12.86
CA ASP A 98 -18.23 10.00 13.70
C ASP A 98 -16.95 9.67 12.91
N VAL A 99 -15.80 9.60 13.62
CA VAL A 99 -14.50 9.25 13.02
C VAL A 99 -13.80 8.22 13.88
N TYR A 100 -13.47 7.08 13.28
CA TYR A 100 -12.77 5.99 13.93
C TYR A 100 -11.26 6.12 13.66
N ASN A 101 -10.53 6.69 14.63
CA ASN A 101 -9.10 6.97 14.50
C ASN A 101 -8.20 5.73 14.46
N LYS A 102 -8.74 4.53 14.73
CA LYS A 102 -7.96 3.30 14.59
C LYS A 102 -7.91 2.91 13.10
N PRO A 103 -6.69 2.83 12.51
CA PRO A 103 -6.57 2.36 11.15
C PRO A 103 -7.11 0.95 10.99
N ALA A 104 -7.97 0.74 10.01
CA ALA A 104 -8.50 -0.56 9.64
C ALA A 104 -7.84 -1.06 8.35
N ASN A 105 -7.41 -2.32 8.35
CA ASN A 105 -6.91 -2.94 7.12
C ASN A 105 -8.12 -3.36 6.27
N LYS A 106 -8.20 -2.83 5.06
CA LYS A 106 -9.18 -3.22 4.07
C LYS A 106 -8.50 -3.42 2.73
N ASP A 107 -8.70 -4.58 2.13
CA ASP A 107 -8.08 -4.99 0.87
C ASP A 107 -6.53 -4.96 0.88
N GLY A 108 -5.92 -5.02 2.07
CA GLY A 108 -4.47 -4.98 2.26
C GLY A 108 -3.87 -3.57 2.32
N LEU A 109 -4.72 -2.54 2.43
CA LEU A 109 -4.34 -1.16 2.64
C LEU A 109 -4.93 -0.64 3.96
N MET A 110 -4.27 0.34 4.57
CA MET A 110 -4.71 0.94 5.83
C MET A 110 -5.57 2.17 5.56
N PHE A 111 -6.73 2.24 6.24
CA PHE A 111 -7.68 3.33 6.12
C PHE A 111 -8.16 3.79 7.49
N ILE A 112 -8.45 5.09 7.58
CA ILE A 112 -9.24 5.67 8.67
C ILE A 112 -10.71 5.62 8.22
N THR A 113 -11.59 5.21 9.11
CA THR A 113 -13.03 5.10 8.80
C THR A 113 -13.78 6.30 9.35
N ALA A 114 -14.58 6.94 8.51
CA ALA A 114 -15.52 8.00 8.93
C ALA A 114 -16.96 7.55 8.65
N LEU A 115 -17.87 7.81 9.57
CA LEU A 115 -19.30 7.66 9.38
C LEU A 115 -19.89 8.99 8.95
N ILE A 116 -20.63 8.99 7.87
CA ILE A 116 -21.25 10.20 7.30
C ILE A 116 -22.74 9.99 7.18
N SER A 117 -23.50 10.95 7.66
CA SER A 117 -24.92 11.07 7.35
C SER A 117 -25.06 11.82 6.03
N CYS A 118 -25.45 11.09 4.99
CA CYS A 118 -25.53 11.64 3.64
C CYS A 118 -26.82 12.42 3.43
N ASP A 119 -26.81 13.37 2.49
CA ASP A 119 -27.97 14.19 2.16
C ASP A 119 -29.15 13.35 1.58
N ASP A 120 -28.88 12.11 1.16
CA ASP A 120 -29.91 11.12 0.75
C ASP A 120 -30.58 10.38 1.95
N GLY A 121 -30.22 10.75 3.18
CA GLY A 121 -30.76 10.15 4.41
C GLY A 121 -30.16 8.78 4.79
N ILE A 122 -29.11 8.34 4.08
CA ILE A 122 -28.47 7.05 4.33
C ILE A 122 -27.09 7.27 4.96
N ASP A 123 -26.85 6.67 6.11
CA ASP A 123 -25.53 6.70 6.74
C ASP A 123 -24.57 5.75 6.00
N ARG A 124 -23.37 6.27 5.71
CA ARG A 124 -22.32 5.52 5.00
C ARG A 124 -20.98 5.58 5.68
N TYR A 125 -20.28 4.46 5.69
CA TYR A 125 -18.88 4.42 6.06
C TYR A 125 -18.01 4.82 4.87
N LEU A 126 -17.16 5.83 5.08
CA LEU A 126 -16.14 6.24 4.14
C LEU A 126 -14.77 5.82 4.65
N TYR A 127 -13.91 5.37 3.73
CA TYR A 127 -12.55 4.93 4.00
C TYR A 127 -11.56 5.94 3.46
N LEU A 128 -10.90 6.65 4.38
CA LEU A 128 -9.88 7.65 4.06
C LEU A 128 -8.51 6.97 4.06
N PRO A 129 -7.71 7.10 3.00
CA PRO A 129 -6.38 6.54 2.97
C PRO A 129 -5.46 7.19 4.00
N GLU A 130 -4.46 6.46 4.45
CA GLU A 130 -3.45 6.97 5.36
C GLU A 130 -2.78 8.22 4.77
N GLY A 131 -2.65 9.27 5.57
CA GLY A 131 -2.14 10.59 5.13
C GLY A 131 -3.21 11.55 4.58
N ALA A 132 -4.46 11.11 4.43
CA ALA A 132 -5.56 12.03 4.14
C ALA A 132 -5.89 12.91 5.36
N THR A 133 -6.31 14.15 5.11
CA THR A 133 -6.80 15.01 6.19
C THR A 133 -8.06 14.41 6.78
N VAL A 134 -7.99 14.04 8.06
CA VAL A 134 -9.13 13.49 8.80
C VAL A 134 -10.19 14.60 8.96
N PRO A 135 -11.44 14.37 8.55
CA PRO A 135 -12.48 15.37 8.70
C PRO A 135 -12.90 15.48 10.17
N GLU A 136 -13.24 16.70 10.58
CA GLU A 136 -13.78 16.94 11.92
C GLU A 136 -15.26 16.53 11.99
N LYS A 137 -15.68 16.04 13.16
CA LYS A 137 -17.09 15.72 13.42
C LYS A 137 -17.97 16.95 13.28
N GLY A 138 -19.10 16.80 12.62
CA GLY A 138 -20.07 17.89 12.35
C GLY A 138 -19.74 18.71 11.09
N THR A 139 -18.62 18.46 10.41
CA THR A 139 -18.32 19.16 9.14
C THR A 139 -19.11 18.56 7.99
N LYS A 140 -19.72 19.41 7.17
CA LYS A 140 -20.35 19.03 5.92
C LYS A 140 -19.36 19.21 4.77
N LYS A 141 -19.16 18.16 3.98
CA LYS A 141 -18.24 18.15 2.85
C LYS A 141 -18.75 17.24 1.73
N ILE A 142 -18.21 17.48 0.56
CA ILE A 142 -18.40 16.64 -0.60
C ILE A 142 -17.18 15.74 -0.72
N TYR A 143 -17.43 14.43 -0.79
CA TYR A 143 -16.42 13.39 -0.92
C TYR A 143 -16.50 12.76 -2.30
N TYR A 144 -15.37 12.69 -2.96
CA TYR A 144 -15.20 11.94 -4.20
C TYR A 144 -14.71 10.56 -3.87
N VAL A 145 -15.46 9.54 -4.28
CA VAL A 145 -15.20 8.15 -3.91
C VAL A 145 -15.09 7.24 -5.13
N ILE A 146 -14.32 6.20 -4.97
CA ILE A 146 -14.25 5.04 -5.87
C ILE A 146 -15.01 3.86 -5.24
N HIS A 147 -14.90 2.67 -5.82
CA HIS A 147 -15.58 1.47 -5.31
C HIS A 147 -15.46 1.31 -3.80
N ASN A 148 -16.51 0.77 -3.17
CA ASN A 148 -16.56 0.49 -1.73
C ASN A 148 -16.38 1.72 -0.81
N ASN A 149 -16.73 2.93 -1.29
CA ASN A 149 -16.66 4.18 -0.53
C ASN A 149 -15.23 4.58 -0.12
N TYR A 150 -14.21 4.24 -0.88
CA TYR A 150 -12.87 4.75 -0.68
C TYR A 150 -12.77 6.20 -1.14
N VAL A 151 -12.37 7.09 -0.24
CA VAL A 151 -12.24 8.53 -0.53
C VAL A 151 -10.95 8.78 -1.31
N CYS A 152 -11.09 9.46 -2.44
CA CYS A 152 -9.96 9.87 -3.29
C CYS A 152 -9.82 11.40 -3.41
N GLY A 153 -10.83 12.14 -3.00
CA GLY A 153 -10.78 13.60 -2.98
C GLY A 153 -11.89 14.20 -2.14
N THR A 154 -11.73 15.46 -1.79
CA THR A 154 -12.71 16.22 -1.03
C THR A 154 -12.89 17.61 -1.63
N GLU A 155 -14.05 18.19 -1.39
CA GLU A 155 -14.37 19.59 -1.75
C GLU A 155 -15.14 20.21 -0.58
N SER A 156 -14.80 21.43 -0.22
CA SER A 156 -15.56 22.19 0.77
C SER A 156 -16.82 22.75 0.11
N GLU A 157 -17.96 22.69 0.77
CA GLU A 157 -19.20 23.29 0.25
C GLU A 157 -19.09 24.82 0.11
N ALA A 158 -18.18 25.45 0.85
CA ALA A 158 -17.98 26.92 0.86
C ALA A 158 -17.30 27.48 -0.42
N GLU A 159 -16.85 26.64 -1.36
CA GLU A 159 -16.23 27.14 -2.62
C GLU A 159 -17.22 27.26 -3.80
N ASN A 160 -18.53 27.05 -3.58
CA ASN A 160 -19.56 27.09 -4.64
C ASN A 160 -20.63 28.17 -4.44
N GLU A 161 -20.41 29.21 -3.61
CA GLU A 161 -21.26 30.40 -3.53
C GLU A 161 -20.66 31.59 -4.28
#